data_7102691eaff5aba5b992cb81102a54e9
#
_entry.id   7102691eaff5aba5b992cb81102a54e9
#
_cell.length_a   1.000
_cell.length_b   1.000
_cell.length_c   1.000
_cell.angle_alpha   90.00
_cell.angle_beta   90.00
_cell.angle_gamma   90.00
#
_symmetry.space_group_name_H-M   'P 1'
#
loop_
_entity.id
_entity.type
_entity.pdbx_description
1 polymer ?
#
loop_
_entity_poly.entity_id
_entity_poly.type
_entity_poly.pdbx_seq_one_letter_code
_entity_poly.pdbx_strand_id
1 'polypeptide(L)'
;MATTRQSIVRGPGTVSFNGVKFYDASGITAEVDSSTSELPSSIVGTLDTIKTDQSGKVGLTPVGNLSNELLAILFPECFRTPALGTSIFGSADIPLYISSRAGQKVTFYNAALTKCPEIYLSPVKSAFGAIEFTALIANGKLPTDANSFFAVAAAAYDDGEPPRDKLSGFHYTATLGALSIPDTVDGWTINVEPQLEAVTTDSQGTTDYTLSGINVTAKCTPLGLSEAQILGALPVLRGRGASMAGTNDLVITSPGGLTVTLKKATVVTGPLQWGTSTLRAGELGFTAHIDTTSGKLFDIALED
;
A
#
# COMPACT_ATOMS: atom_id res chain seq x y z
N MET A 1 34.85 28.77 -21.23
CA MET A 1 34.16 28.46 -19.98
C MET A 1 33.91 26.97 -19.99
N ALA A 2 34.54 26.21 -19.06
CA ALA A 2 34.32 24.80 -18.95
C ALA A 2 32.92 24.57 -18.30
N THR A 3 32.02 24.00 -19.05
CA THR A 3 30.74 23.55 -18.54
C THR A 3 31.03 22.44 -17.51
N THR A 4 30.91 22.80 -16.25
CA THR A 4 30.96 21.81 -15.17
C THR A 4 29.80 20.83 -15.41
N ARG A 5 30.10 19.59 -15.79
CA ARG A 5 29.11 18.54 -15.79
C ARG A 5 28.59 18.43 -14.37
N GLN A 6 27.33 18.79 -14.13
CA GLN A 6 26.69 18.45 -12.89
C GLN A 6 26.80 16.91 -12.75
N SER A 7 27.53 16.47 -11.76
CA SER A 7 27.63 15.07 -11.45
C SER A 7 26.23 14.62 -11.03
N ILE A 8 25.60 13.79 -11.84
CA ILE A 8 24.39 13.08 -11.44
C ILE A 8 24.83 12.19 -10.28
N VAL A 9 24.53 12.61 -9.07
CA VAL A 9 24.82 11.82 -7.89
C VAL A 9 23.80 10.71 -7.82
N ARG A 10 24.24 9.52 -8.23
CA ARG A 10 23.51 8.29 -8.01
C ARG A 10 23.94 7.76 -6.63
N GLY A 11 23.02 7.66 -5.72
CA GLY A 11 23.27 7.06 -4.42
C GLY A 11 21.98 6.56 -3.81
N PRO A 12 22.08 5.60 -2.89
CA PRO A 12 20.91 5.17 -2.13
C PRO A 12 20.29 6.37 -1.42
N GLY A 13 18.97 6.41 -1.39
CA GLY A 13 18.19 7.36 -0.61
C GLY A 13 17.43 6.62 0.49
N THR A 14 17.02 7.35 1.50
CA THR A 14 16.09 6.87 2.52
C THR A 14 14.86 7.75 2.53
N VAL A 15 13.72 7.16 2.74
CA VAL A 15 12.46 7.87 2.97
C VAL A 15 12.13 7.80 4.45
N SER A 16 11.68 8.90 5.04
CA SER A 16 11.18 8.91 6.41
C SER A 16 9.79 9.54 6.43
N PHE A 17 8.86 8.85 7.03
CA PHE A 17 7.49 9.30 7.19
C PHE A 17 7.00 8.97 8.60
N ASN A 18 6.41 9.93 9.28
CA ASN A 18 5.90 9.80 10.65
C ASN A 18 6.89 9.11 11.61
N GLY A 19 8.17 9.50 11.54
CA GLY A 19 9.24 8.97 12.42
C GLY A 19 9.80 7.60 12.01
N VAL A 20 9.20 6.92 11.05
CA VAL A 20 9.69 5.62 10.56
C VAL A 20 10.52 5.82 9.30
N LYS A 21 11.67 5.14 9.22
CA LYS A 21 12.53 5.09 8.05
C LYS A 21 12.17 3.91 7.17
N PHE A 22 12.11 4.18 5.88
CA PHE A 22 11.94 3.18 4.84
C PHE A 22 13.25 3.05 4.07
N TYR A 23 13.70 1.82 3.93
CA TYR A 23 14.75 1.46 3.01
C TYR A 23 14.09 0.91 1.75
N ASP A 24 14.74 1.06 0.61
CA ASP A 24 14.14 0.74 -0.68
C ASP A 24 14.91 -0.35 -1.42
N ALA A 25 14.18 -1.27 -2.07
CA ALA A 25 14.74 -2.37 -2.85
C ALA A 25 15.03 -2.00 -4.31
N SER A 26 14.27 -1.04 -4.87
CA SER A 26 14.22 -0.81 -6.32
C SER A 26 14.61 0.60 -6.75
N GLY A 27 14.75 1.53 -5.83
CA GLY A 27 14.99 2.95 -6.07
C GLY A 27 13.76 3.81 -5.77
N ILE A 28 14.00 4.94 -5.09
CA ILE A 28 12.96 5.90 -4.73
C ILE A 28 12.64 6.74 -5.96
N THR A 29 11.37 6.83 -6.33
CA THR A 29 10.86 7.78 -7.33
C THR A 29 10.17 8.92 -6.62
N ALA A 30 10.44 10.14 -7.03
CA ALA A 30 9.75 11.33 -6.55
C ALA A 30 9.38 12.20 -7.74
N GLU A 31 8.10 12.46 -7.89
CA GLU A 31 7.54 13.28 -8.95
C GLU A 31 6.80 14.46 -8.35
N VAL A 32 6.87 15.60 -9.01
CA VAL A 32 6.09 16.79 -8.69
C VAL A 32 5.29 17.13 -9.92
N ASP A 33 3.99 16.99 -9.81
CA ASP A 33 3.05 17.32 -10.88
C ASP A 33 2.42 18.69 -10.64
N SER A 34 2.20 19.42 -11.73
CA SER A 34 1.42 20.64 -11.70
C SER A 34 0.50 20.69 -12.91
N SER A 35 -0.78 20.80 -12.66
CA SER A 35 -1.76 21.08 -13.70
C SER A 35 -1.74 22.56 -14.05
N THR A 36 -1.88 22.86 -15.34
CA THR A 36 -1.89 24.23 -15.85
C THR A 36 -3.09 24.46 -16.74
N SER A 37 -3.61 25.68 -16.74
CA SER A 37 -4.64 26.13 -17.66
C SER A 37 -4.08 27.27 -18.51
N GLU A 38 -4.29 27.21 -19.82
CA GLU A 38 -3.90 28.27 -20.73
C GLU A 38 -4.92 29.40 -20.73
N LEU A 39 -4.44 30.64 -20.76
CA LEU A 39 -5.24 31.84 -21.06
C LEU A 39 -5.15 32.12 -22.55
N PRO A 40 -6.18 31.78 -23.34
CA PRO A 40 -6.16 32.03 -24.76
C PRO A 40 -6.40 33.53 -25.09
N SER A 41 -5.74 34.03 -26.12
CA SER A 41 -6.00 35.32 -26.70
C SER A 41 -6.23 35.17 -28.19
N SER A 42 -7.25 35.84 -28.72
CA SER A 42 -7.56 35.81 -30.14
C SER A 42 -6.52 36.60 -31.02
N ILE A 43 -5.63 37.37 -30.36
CA ILE A 43 -4.65 38.21 -31.05
C ILE A 43 -3.27 37.57 -31.06
N VAL A 44 -2.87 36.91 -29.96
CA VAL A 44 -1.50 36.39 -29.78
C VAL A 44 -1.44 34.89 -29.48
N GLY A 45 -2.56 34.18 -29.48
CA GLY A 45 -2.61 32.77 -29.10
C GLY A 45 -2.66 32.59 -27.60
N THR A 46 -1.78 31.78 -27.01
CA THR A 46 -1.70 31.62 -25.55
C THR A 46 -1.02 32.85 -24.96
N LEU A 47 -1.77 33.59 -24.13
CA LEU A 47 -1.28 34.80 -23.47
C LEU A 47 -0.49 34.51 -22.22
N ASP A 48 -0.94 33.49 -21.44
CA ASP A 48 -0.32 33.07 -20.22
C ASP A 48 -0.73 31.63 -19.90
N THR A 49 -0.03 30.99 -18.94
CA THR A 49 -0.34 29.66 -18.42
C THR A 49 -0.42 29.75 -16.90
N ILE A 50 -1.60 29.52 -16.39
CA ILE A 50 -1.87 29.56 -14.95
C ILE A 50 -1.77 28.17 -14.37
N LYS A 51 -1.05 28.03 -13.26
CA LYS A 51 -0.99 26.80 -12.49
C LYS A 51 -2.29 26.62 -11.71
N THR A 52 -2.96 25.49 -11.92
CA THR A 52 -4.27 25.19 -11.31
C THR A 52 -4.20 24.16 -10.20
N ASP A 53 -3.21 23.29 -10.23
CA ASP A 53 -3.04 22.24 -9.20
C ASP A 53 -1.57 21.90 -8.98
N GLN A 54 -1.25 21.35 -7.83
CA GLN A 54 0.09 20.87 -7.50
C GLN A 54 0.00 19.67 -6.57
N SER A 55 0.58 18.56 -7.00
CA SER A 55 0.70 17.36 -6.21
C SER A 55 2.09 16.74 -6.34
N GLY A 56 2.46 15.89 -5.40
CA GLY A 56 3.69 15.12 -5.48
C GLY A 56 3.41 13.65 -5.24
N LYS A 57 4.21 12.80 -5.86
CA LYS A 57 4.14 11.35 -5.66
C LYS A 57 5.51 10.83 -5.29
N VAL A 58 5.56 9.97 -4.28
CA VAL A 58 6.79 9.30 -3.86
C VAL A 58 6.53 7.82 -3.82
N GLY A 59 7.17 7.10 -4.73
CA GLY A 59 7.09 5.64 -4.84
C GLY A 59 8.36 4.96 -4.35
N LEU A 60 8.21 3.86 -3.63
CA LEU A 60 9.30 3.00 -3.21
C LEU A 60 8.81 1.58 -2.92
N THR A 61 9.75 0.62 -2.89
CA THR A 61 9.47 -0.76 -2.44
C THR A 61 10.16 -0.96 -1.09
N PRO A 62 9.41 -0.97 0.03
CA PRO A 62 10.00 -1.02 1.36
C PRO A 62 10.69 -2.37 1.60
N VAL A 63 11.90 -2.30 2.14
CA VAL A 63 12.68 -3.43 2.63
C VAL A 63 13.16 -3.17 4.04
N GLY A 64 13.39 -4.21 4.81
CA GLY A 64 13.91 -4.11 6.17
C GLY A 64 12.98 -4.76 7.19
N ASN A 65 13.24 -4.49 8.48
CA ASN A 65 12.52 -5.11 9.58
C ASN A 65 11.03 -4.81 9.55
N LEU A 66 10.28 -5.88 9.69
CA LEU A 66 8.92 -5.79 10.14
C LEU A 66 8.90 -5.28 11.59
N SER A 67 8.17 -4.21 11.79
CA SER A 67 7.80 -3.74 13.12
C SER A 67 6.32 -3.32 13.11
N ASN A 68 5.70 -3.32 14.27
CA ASN A 68 4.30 -2.88 14.37
C ASN A 68 4.14 -1.41 13.95
N GLU A 69 5.16 -0.55 14.16
CA GLU A 69 5.15 0.84 13.69
C GLU A 69 5.18 0.92 12.16
N LEU A 70 6.01 0.09 11.50
CA LEU A 70 6.05 0.01 10.05
C LEU A 70 4.70 -0.46 9.49
N LEU A 71 4.14 -1.52 10.08
CA LEU A 71 2.83 -2.05 9.68
C LEU A 71 1.70 -1.03 9.87
N ALA A 72 1.75 -0.22 10.92
CA ALA A 72 0.77 0.85 11.15
C ALA A 72 0.82 1.95 10.08
N ILE A 73 1.99 2.21 9.48
CA ILE A 73 2.13 3.17 8.39
C ILE A 73 1.72 2.54 7.06
N LEU A 74 2.16 1.31 6.77
CA LEU A 74 1.84 0.62 5.52
C LEU A 74 0.36 0.26 5.41
N PHE A 75 -0.30 0.04 6.55
CA PHE A 75 -1.72 -0.29 6.66
C PHE A 75 -2.37 0.56 7.74
N PRO A 76 -2.62 1.85 7.45
CA PRO A 76 -3.25 2.77 8.41
C PRO A 76 -4.59 2.25 8.92
N GLU A 77 -4.97 2.66 10.12
CA GLU A 77 -6.22 2.22 10.74
C GLU A 77 -7.45 2.56 9.90
N CYS A 78 -7.45 3.69 9.17
CA CYS A 78 -8.53 4.06 8.26
C CYS A 78 -8.74 3.06 7.11
N PHE A 79 -7.74 2.22 6.79
CA PHE A 79 -7.88 1.14 5.82
C PHE A 79 -8.25 -0.19 6.48
N ARG A 80 -7.81 -0.42 7.71
CA ARG A 80 -8.17 -1.63 8.47
C ARG A 80 -9.61 -1.59 8.96
N THR A 81 -10.05 -0.42 9.41
CA THR A 81 -11.40 -0.12 9.88
C THR A 81 -11.98 1.00 9.01
N PRO A 82 -12.45 0.69 7.79
CA PRO A 82 -12.79 1.70 6.81
C PRO A 82 -13.98 2.55 7.26
N ALA A 83 -13.77 3.86 7.31
CA ALA A 83 -14.80 4.85 7.47
C ALA A 83 -14.92 5.65 6.17
N LEU A 84 -15.93 5.32 5.35
CA LEU A 84 -16.11 5.95 4.04
C LEU A 84 -16.38 7.44 4.18
N GLY A 85 -15.81 8.24 3.28
CA GLY A 85 -15.91 9.71 3.30
C GLY A 85 -14.93 10.39 4.24
N THR A 86 -14.05 9.64 4.94
CA THR A 86 -13.03 10.26 5.79
C THR A 86 -11.78 10.61 4.99
N SER A 87 -11.14 11.72 5.38
CA SER A 87 -9.85 12.17 4.86
C SER A 87 -8.74 11.18 5.23
N ILE A 88 -7.85 10.89 4.27
CA ILE A 88 -6.63 10.12 4.55
C ILE A 88 -5.47 11.02 4.98
N PHE A 89 -5.53 12.33 4.73
CA PHE A 89 -4.51 13.29 5.16
C PHE A 89 -4.69 13.75 6.61
N GLY A 90 -5.92 13.64 7.15
CA GLY A 90 -6.22 14.06 8.51
C GLY A 90 -6.18 15.58 8.69
N SER A 91 -6.19 16.02 9.95
CA SER A 91 -6.21 17.46 10.31
C SER A 91 -4.80 18.03 10.55
N ALA A 92 -3.78 17.20 10.65
CA ALA A 92 -2.40 17.61 10.90
C ALA A 92 -1.51 17.22 9.72
N ASP A 93 -0.64 18.15 9.31
CA ASP A 93 0.34 17.89 8.26
C ASP A 93 1.35 16.85 8.75
N ILE A 94 1.55 15.81 7.98
CA ILE A 94 2.57 14.79 8.22
C ILE A 94 3.63 14.91 7.13
N PRO A 95 4.85 15.38 7.46
CA PRO A 95 5.89 15.56 6.47
C PRO A 95 6.53 14.23 6.07
N LEU A 96 6.82 14.12 4.77
CA LEU A 96 7.62 13.05 4.20
C LEU A 96 8.99 13.60 3.81
N TYR A 97 10.04 12.90 4.21
CA TYR A 97 11.42 13.28 3.95
C TYR A 97 12.10 12.25 3.05
N ILE A 98 12.82 12.74 2.04
CA ILE A 98 13.72 11.92 1.24
C ILE A 98 15.13 12.43 1.47
N SER A 99 16.00 11.62 2.05
CA SER A 99 17.41 11.95 2.26
C SER A 99 18.27 11.21 1.25
N SER A 100 19.14 11.93 0.54
CA SER A 100 20.04 11.35 -0.44
C SER A 100 21.47 11.30 0.11
N ARG A 101 22.24 10.30 -0.31
CA ARG A 101 23.68 10.19 0.02
C ARG A 101 24.50 11.38 -0.50
N ALA A 102 23.97 12.16 -1.41
CA ALA A 102 24.54 13.40 -1.89
C ALA A 102 24.49 14.55 -0.87
N GLY A 103 23.92 14.34 0.29
CA GLY A 103 23.79 15.38 1.31
C GLY A 103 22.64 16.34 1.03
N GLN A 104 21.59 15.88 0.38
CA GLN A 104 20.37 16.65 0.15
C GLN A 104 19.17 15.97 0.81
N LYS A 105 18.29 16.79 1.35
CA LYS A 105 17.02 16.39 1.93
C LYS A 105 15.88 17.08 1.18
N VAL A 106 15.00 16.29 0.60
CA VAL A 106 13.73 16.77 0.07
C VAL A 106 12.67 16.60 1.15
N THR A 107 11.85 17.61 1.35
CA THR A 107 10.74 17.60 2.30
C THR A 107 9.45 17.88 1.54
N PHE A 108 8.48 16.98 1.61
CA PHE A 108 7.09 17.24 1.30
C PHE A 108 6.38 17.53 2.63
N TYR A 109 5.71 18.67 2.74
CA TYR A 109 5.20 19.15 4.03
C TYR A 109 3.93 18.45 4.49
N ASN A 110 3.12 17.96 3.57
CA ASN A 110 1.92 17.19 3.88
C ASN A 110 1.82 16.01 2.93
N ALA A 111 1.93 14.79 3.46
CA ALA A 111 1.87 13.56 2.68
C ALA A 111 1.02 12.50 3.37
N ALA A 112 0.43 11.62 2.57
CA ALA A 112 -0.28 10.44 3.05
C ALA A 112 0.01 9.23 2.15
N LEU A 113 -0.13 8.02 2.70
CA LEU A 113 -0.04 6.79 1.93
C LEU A 113 -1.32 6.62 1.11
N THR A 114 -1.18 6.62 -0.21
CA THR A 114 -2.31 6.45 -1.15
C THR A 114 -2.36 5.07 -1.79
N LYS A 115 -1.25 4.34 -1.79
CA LYS A 115 -1.20 2.96 -2.28
C LYS A 115 -0.53 2.08 -1.25
N CYS A 116 -1.29 1.13 -0.72
CA CYS A 116 -0.75 0.08 0.14
C CYS A 116 0.12 -0.91 -0.63
N PRO A 117 1.10 -1.53 0.02
CA PRO A 117 1.87 -2.58 -0.62
C PRO A 117 1.05 -3.87 -0.74
N GLU A 118 1.32 -4.62 -1.79
CA GLU A 118 0.98 -6.05 -1.76
C GLU A 118 1.84 -6.76 -0.71
N ILE A 119 1.25 -7.71 0.00
CA ILE A 119 1.97 -8.53 0.97
C ILE A 119 2.29 -9.87 0.31
N TYR A 120 3.57 -10.18 0.19
CA TYR A 120 4.04 -11.46 -0.32
C TYR A 120 4.53 -12.30 0.84
N LEU A 121 3.79 -13.31 1.20
CA LEU A 121 4.20 -14.31 2.19
C LEU A 121 4.78 -15.52 1.46
N SER A 122 5.97 -15.32 0.88
CA SER A 122 6.65 -16.30 0.05
C SER A 122 8.16 -16.29 0.32
N PRO A 123 8.81 -17.47 0.25
CA PRO A 123 10.26 -17.56 0.46
C PRO A 123 11.09 -16.92 -0.65
N VAL A 124 10.49 -16.61 -1.80
CA VAL A 124 11.19 -16.11 -3.00
C VAL A 124 10.96 -14.63 -3.29
N LYS A 125 10.02 -13.97 -2.63
CA LYS A 125 9.68 -12.55 -2.87
C LYS A 125 9.93 -11.70 -1.63
N SER A 126 10.20 -10.41 -1.86
CA SER A 126 10.16 -9.42 -0.78
C SER A 126 8.79 -9.44 -0.09
N ALA A 127 8.75 -9.17 1.21
CA ALA A 127 7.49 -9.21 1.94
C ALA A 127 6.47 -8.19 1.47
N PHE A 128 6.94 -7.06 0.97
CA PHE A 128 6.07 -5.98 0.52
C PHE A 128 6.35 -5.61 -0.93
N GLY A 129 5.27 -5.31 -1.67
CA GLY A 129 5.32 -4.68 -2.96
C GLY A 129 5.57 -3.18 -2.88
N ALA A 130 5.46 -2.49 -4.02
CA ALA A 130 5.63 -1.06 -4.09
C ALA A 130 4.50 -0.31 -3.37
N ILE A 131 4.88 0.77 -2.67
CA ILE A 131 3.98 1.74 -2.05
C ILE A 131 4.05 3.07 -2.76
N GLU A 132 3.02 3.90 -2.59
CA GLU A 132 3.02 5.27 -3.05
C GLU A 132 2.47 6.20 -1.97
N PHE A 133 3.21 7.27 -1.72
CA PHE A 133 2.73 8.40 -0.95
C PHE A 133 2.35 9.51 -1.92
N THR A 134 1.23 10.15 -1.66
CA THR A 134 0.85 11.39 -2.33
C THR A 134 1.10 12.55 -1.38
N ALA A 135 1.69 13.63 -1.91
CA ALA A 135 1.91 14.86 -1.18
C ALA A 135 1.02 15.98 -1.76
N LEU A 136 0.44 16.73 -0.88
CA LEU A 136 -0.42 17.88 -1.19
C LEU A 136 0.11 19.15 -0.52
N ILE A 137 -0.53 20.28 -0.82
CA ILE A 137 -0.26 21.53 -0.14
C ILE A 137 -0.62 21.39 1.34
N ALA A 138 0.23 21.90 2.21
CA ALA A 138 0.03 21.87 3.66
C ALA A 138 -1.26 22.59 4.07
N ASN A 139 -1.92 22.07 5.09
CA ASN A 139 -3.20 22.56 5.55
C ASN A 139 -3.17 24.06 5.89
N GLY A 140 -4.17 24.80 5.40
CA GLY A 140 -4.31 26.23 5.63
C GLY A 140 -3.27 27.11 4.92
N LYS A 141 -2.47 26.55 3.99
CA LYS A 141 -1.49 27.29 3.20
C LYS A 141 -1.94 27.48 1.76
N LEU A 142 -1.48 28.58 1.16
CA LEU A 142 -1.63 28.81 -0.28
C LEU A 142 -0.40 28.27 -1.03
N PRO A 143 -0.53 27.98 -2.33
CA PRO A 143 0.61 27.50 -3.15
C PRO A 143 1.82 28.44 -3.16
N THR A 144 1.60 29.72 -2.90
CA THR A 144 2.63 30.78 -2.85
C THR A 144 3.32 30.92 -1.51
N ASP A 145 2.80 30.27 -0.47
CA ASP A 145 3.36 30.39 0.88
C ASP A 145 4.68 29.62 1.00
N ALA A 146 5.56 30.12 1.86
CA ALA A 146 6.77 29.40 2.22
C ALA A 146 6.43 28.08 2.91
N ASN A 147 7.12 27.01 2.54
CA ASN A 147 6.92 25.67 3.10
C ASN A 147 5.48 25.17 2.93
N SER A 148 4.84 25.51 1.83
CA SER A 148 3.47 25.06 1.54
C SER A 148 3.41 23.65 0.96
N PHE A 149 4.39 23.27 0.14
CA PHE A 149 4.35 22.02 -0.60
C PHE A 149 5.64 21.22 -0.46
N PHE A 150 6.76 21.68 -1.02
CA PHE A 150 8.03 20.99 -0.90
C PHE A 150 9.21 21.94 -0.75
N ALA A 151 10.31 21.44 -0.19
CA ALA A 151 11.58 22.13 -0.11
C ALA A 151 12.75 21.19 -0.32
N VAL A 152 13.86 21.73 -0.80
CA VAL A 152 15.14 21.03 -0.91
C VAL A 152 16.17 21.77 -0.04
N ALA A 153 16.84 21.07 0.85
CA ALA A 153 17.86 21.62 1.72
C ALA A 153 19.09 20.71 1.78
N ALA A 154 20.25 21.28 2.08
CA ALA A 154 21.42 20.50 2.42
C ALA A 154 21.21 19.83 3.79
N ALA A 155 21.47 18.54 3.88
CA ALA A 155 21.39 17.79 5.12
C ALA A 155 22.39 16.63 5.12
N ALA A 156 22.92 16.26 6.29
CA ALA A 156 23.72 15.07 6.41
C ALA A 156 22.87 13.83 6.03
N TYR A 157 23.48 12.92 5.28
CA TYR A 157 22.86 11.63 5.01
C TYR A 157 22.90 10.78 6.27
N ASP A 158 21.79 10.14 6.58
CA ASP A 158 21.73 9.21 7.67
C ASP A 158 22.04 7.81 7.14
N ASP A 159 23.26 7.37 7.39
CA ASP A 159 23.82 6.08 6.96
C ASP A 159 23.31 4.88 7.78
N GLY A 160 22.19 5.00 8.51
CA GLY A 160 21.62 3.87 9.23
C GLY A 160 21.52 2.64 8.32
N GLU A 161 22.20 1.55 8.69
CA GLU A 161 22.04 0.29 7.97
C GLU A 161 20.60 -0.19 8.06
N PRO A 162 20.03 -0.71 6.97
CA PRO A 162 18.75 -1.37 7.05
C PRO A 162 18.87 -2.53 8.03
N PRO A 163 17.99 -2.61 9.01
CA PRO A 163 18.00 -3.73 9.93
C PRO A 163 17.88 -5.03 9.12
N ARG A 164 18.69 -6.03 9.44
CA ARG A 164 18.80 -7.29 8.69
C ARG A 164 17.84 -8.36 9.17
N ASP A 165 16.87 -8.02 10.02
CA ASP A 165 16.00 -9.01 10.63
C ASP A 165 14.82 -9.40 9.74
N LYS A 166 14.78 -10.56 9.51
CA LYS A 166 13.81 -11.66 9.56
C LYS A 166 12.41 -11.37 9.02
N LEU A 167 12.28 -11.36 7.72
CA LEU A 167 11.13 -11.99 7.11
C LEU A 167 11.44 -13.48 6.93
N SER A 168 11.71 -14.14 8.03
CA SER A 168 12.02 -15.56 8.02
C SER A 168 10.79 -16.37 8.39
N GLY A 169 10.10 -16.81 7.37
CA GLY A 169 9.07 -17.81 7.56
C GLY A 169 8.81 -18.54 6.27
N PHE A 170 9.47 -19.65 6.09
CA PHE A 170 9.29 -20.53 4.94
C PHE A 170 8.01 -21.37 5.00
N HIS A 171 7.17 -21.21 6.01
CA HIS A 171 6.02 -22.06 6.21
C HIS A 171 4.85 -21.24 6.71
N TYR A 172 3.99 -20.84 5.80
CA TYR A 172 2.78 -20.10 6.12
C TYR A 172 1.60 -21.04 6.21
N THR A 173 0.91 -21.03 7.33
CA THR A 173 -0.33 -21.78 7.53
C THR A 173 -1.51 -20.84 7.48
N ALA A 174 -2.63 -21.31 6.96
CA ALA A 174 -3.85 -20.52 6.96
C ALA A 174 -5.06 -21.33 7.36
N THR A 175 -6.02 -20.66 7.98
CA THR A 175 -7.29 -21.25 8.39
C THR A 175 -8.45 -20.35 8.00
N LEU A 176 -9.53 -20.97 7.47
CA LEU A 176 -10.81 -20.33 7.21
C LEU A 176 -11.92 -21.23 7.77
N GLY A 177 -12.31 -21.00 9.01
CA GLY A 177 -13.21 -21.91 9.72
C GLY A 177 -12.63 -23.34 9.83
N ALA A 178 -13.32 -24.30 9.23
CA ALA A 178 -12.85 -25.70 9.21
C ALA A 178 -11.83 -25.99 8.09
N LEU A 179 -11.66 -25.08 7.14
CA LEU A 179 -10.65 -25.23 6.08
C LEU A 179 -9.28 -24.85 6.64
N SER A 180 -8.38 -25.83 6.67
CA SER A 180 -6.98 -25.61 7.00
C SER A 180 -6.13 -25.78 5.75
N ILE A 181 -5.32 -24.78 5.42
CA ILE A 181 -4.35 -24.79 4.32
C ILE A 181 -2.96 -24.86 4.94
N PRO A 182 -2.40 -26.07 5.04
CA PRO A 182 -1.13 -26.28 5.75
C PRO A 182 0.08 -25.82 4.93
N ASP A 183 -0.04 -25.79 3.60
CA ASP A 183 1.05 -25.46 2.71
C ASP A 183 0.55 -24.91 1.37
N THR A 184 1.41 -24.21 0.65
CA THR A 184 1.12 -23.58 -0.66
C THR A 184 2.29 -23.74 -1.61
N VAL A 185 2.06 -23.72 -2.92
CA VAL A 185 3.11 -23.82 -3.95
C VAL A 185 4.04 -22.61 -3.92
N ASP A 186 3.45 -21.38 -3.98
CA ASP A 186 4.18 -20.13 -4.17
C ASP A 186 4.00 -19.15 -3.00
N GLY A 187 3.39 -19.60 -1.89
CA GLY A 187 3.02 -18.75 -0.78
C GLY A 187 1.70 -18.02 -1.00
N TRP A 188 1.54 -16.91 -0.29
CA TRP A 188 0.35 -16.06 -0.31
C TRP A 188 0.66 -14.70 -0.92
N THR A 189 -0.28 -14.18 -1.69
CA THR A 189 -0.30 -12.78 -2.11
C THR A 189 -1.56 -12.14 -1.56
N ILE A 190 -1.39 -11.08 -0.77
CA ILE A 190 -2.51 -10.31 -0.20
C ILE A 190 -2.44 -8.91 -0.76
N ASN A 191 -3.56 -8.43 -1.28
CA ASN A 191 -3.69 -7.12 -1.88
C ASN A 191 -4.69 -6.28 -1.09
N VAL A 192 -4.30 -5.05 -0.77
CA VAL A 192 -5.10 -4.05 -0.08
C VAL A 192 -5.20 -2.84 -0.98
N GLU A 193 -6.36 -2.62 -1.58
CA GLU A 193 -6.60 -1.57 -2.57
C GLU A 193 -7.59 -0.53 -2.03
N PRO A 194 -7.11 0.58 -1.44
CA PRO A 194 -7.97 1.70 -1.11
C PRO A 194 -8.45 2.39 -2.39
N GLN A 195 -9.72 2.74 -2.42
CA GLN A 195 -10.32 3.58 -3.46
C GLN A 195 -10.46 4.98 -2.91
N LEU A 196 -9.81 5.93 -3.56
CA LEU A 196 -9.67 7.30 -3.08
C LEU A 196 -10.30 8.26 -4.07
N GLU A 197 -11.03 9.25 -3.55
CA GLU A 197 -11.60 10.35 -4.33
C GLU A 197 -10.95 11.66 -3.92
N ALA A 198 -10.47 12.42 -4.93
CA ALA A 198 -9.85 13.71 -4.71
C ALA A 198 -10.90 14.78 -4.33
N VAL A 199 -10.57 15.57 -3.32
CA VAL A 199 -11.33 16.76 -2.93
C VAL A 199 -10.57 17.98 -3.45
N THR A 200 -11.21 18.78 -4.30
CA THR A 200 -10.59 19.94 -4.94
C THR A 200 -11.26 21.23 -4.50
N THR A 201 -10.48 22.30 -4.38
CA THR A 201 -10.94 23.66 -4.09
C THR A 201 -10.43 24.61 -5.17
N ASP A 202 -11.16 25.72 -5.38
CA ASP A 202 -10.79 26.73 -6.39
C ASP A 202 -9.48 27.45 -6.07
N SER A 203 -9.11 27.52 -4.80
CA SER A 203 -7.93 28.28 -4.35
C SER A 203 -6.65 27.47 -4.28
N GLN A 204 -6.75 26.15 -4.09
CA GLN A 204 -5.58 25.29 -3.80
C GLN A 204 -5.44 24.11 -4.75
N GLY A 205 -6.45 23.84 -5.60
CA GLY A 205 -6.52 22.60 -6.38
C GLY A 205 -6.92 21.42 -5.49
N THR A 206 -6.25 20.30 -5.66
CA THR A 206 -6.49 19.09 -4.81
C THR A 206 -5.96 19.33 -3.41
N THR A 207 -6.86 19.30 -2.43
CA THR A 207 -6.55 19.58 -1.02
C THR A 207 -6.61 18.35 -0.13
N ASP A 208 -7.28 17.29 -0.58
CA ASP A 208 -7.47 16.08 0.21
C ASP A 208 -7.82 14.89 -0.68
N TYR A 209 -7.74 13.70 -0.10
CA TYR A 209 -8.32 12.49 -0.65
C TYR A 209 -9.19 11.84 0.41
N THR A 210 -10.40 11.48 0.04
CA THR A 210 -11.34 10.76 0.89
C THR A 210 -11.43 9.29 0.49
N LEU A 211 -11.60 8.42 1.48
CA LEU A 211 -11.78 6.98 1.25
C LEU A 211 -13.21 6.73 0.75
N SER A 212 -13.36 6.31 -0.51
CA SER A 212 -14.65 5.93 -1.11
C SER A 212 -14.93 4.42 -1.03
N GLY A 213 -13.89 3.63 -0.89
CA GLY A 213 -13.98 2.17 -0.76
C GLY A 213 -12.65 1.55 -0.45
N ILE A 214 -12.67 0.26 -0.12
CA ILE A 214 -11.46 -0.54 0.01
C ILE A 214 -11.75 -1.99 -0.36
N ASN A 215 -10.85 -2.59 -1.10
CA ASN A 215 -10.92 -4.00 -1.46
C ASN A 215 -9.71 -4.74 -0.89
N VAL A 216 -9.98 -5.84 -0.18
CA VAL A 216 -8.91 -6.69 0.36
C VAL A 216 -9.11 -8.10 -0.14
N THR A 217 -8.10 -8.59 -0.84
CA THR A 217 -8.09 -9.93 -1.42
C THR A 217 -6.83 -10.69 -1.03
N ALA A 218 -6.94 -12.01 -0.99
CA ALA A 218 -5.80 -12.89 -0.82
C ALA A 218 -5.85 -14.01 -1.86
N LYS A 219 -4.69 -14.51 -2.25
CA LYS A 219 -4.55 -15.59 -3.21
C LYS A 219 -3.47 -16.57 -2.79
N CYS A 220 -3.72 -17.86 -3.04
CA CYS A 220 -2.70 -18.90 -2.89
C CYS A 220 -3.04 -20.11 -3.77
N THR A 221 -2.05 -20.93 -4.08
CA THR A 221 -2.24 -22.27 -4.65
C THR A 221 -2.00 -23.28 -3.54
N PRO A 222 -3.05 -23.86 -2.95
CA PRO A 222 -2.93 -24.73 -1.77
C PRO A 222 -2.33 -26.09 -2.14
N LEU A 223 -1.60 -26.67 -1.20
CA LEU A 223 -1.12 -28.03 -1.22
C LEU A 223 -1.72 -28.83 -0.06
N GLY A 224 -1.87 -30.14 -0.25
CA GLY A 224 -2.27 -31.06 0.81
C GLY A 224 -3.75 -31.01 1.20
N LEU A 225 -4.61 -30.34 0.42
CA LEU A 225 -6.05 -30.35 0.66
C LEU A 225 -6.67 -31.66 0.17
N SER A 226 -7.59 -32.21 0.96
CA SER A 226 -8.46 -33.31 0.53
C SER A 226 -9.52 -32.83 -0.46
N GLU A 227 -10.05 -33.74 -1.28
CA GLU A 227 -11.12 -33.43 -2.23
C GLU A 227 -12.33 -32.80 -1.53
N ALA A 228 -12.74 -33.32 -0.39
CA ALA A 228 -13.86 -32.79 0.38
C ALA A 228 -13.61 -31.36 0.88
N GLN A 229 -12.38 -31.04 1.28
CA GLN A 229 -12.01 -29.67 1.67
C GLN A 229 -12.03 -28.72 0.49
N ILE A 230 -11.51 -29.12 -0.68
CA ILE A 230 -11.54 -28.32 -1.90
C ILE A 230 -12.98 -28.03 -2.32
N LEU A 231 -13.82 -29.06 -2.44
CA LEU A 231 -15.21 -28.92 -2.84
C LEU A 231 -16.03 -28.11 -1.83
N GLY A 232 -15.79 -28.30 -0.54
CA GLY A 232 -16.45 -27.55 0.53
C GLY A 232 -16.07 -26.06 0.59
N ALA A 233 -14.89 -25.70 0.08
CA ALA A 233 -14.41 -24.31 0.05
C ALA A 233 -14.99 -23.50 -1.12
N LEU A 234 -15.46 -24.16 -2.19
CA LEU A 234 -15.92 -23.49 -3.39
C LEU A 234 -17.28 -22.81 -3.19
N PRO A 235 -17.48 -21.61 -3.74
CA PRO A 235 -18.74 -20.87 -3.62
C PRO A 235 -19.87 -21.44 -4.51
N VAL A 236 -19.63 -22.53 -5.22
CA VAL A 236 -20.53 -23.15 -6.21
C VAL A 236 -21.91 -23.51 -5.64
N LEU A 237 -21.98 -23.79 -4.33
CA LEU A 237 -23.23 -24.16 -3.67
C LEU A 237 -24.09 -22.96 -3.27
N ARG A 238 -23.62 -21.72 -3.49
CA ARG A 238 -24.39 -20.51 -3.18
C ARG A 238 -25.19 -20.09 -4.40
N GLY A 239 -26.50 -19.96 -4.23
CA GLY A 239 -27.39 -19.50 -5.30
C GLY A 239 -27.09 -18.07 -5.75
N ARG A 240 -27.49 -17.74 -6.97
CA ARG A 240 -27.40 -16.36 -7.51
C ARG A 240 -28.15 -15.39 -6.58
N GLY A 241 -27.51 -14.28 -6.21
CA GLY A 241 -28.06 -13.28 -5.29
C GLY A 241 -27.89 -13.62 -3.80
N ALA A 242 -27.27 -14.77 -3.45
CA ALA A 242 -26.94 -15.07 -2.08
C ALA A 242 -25.78 -14.17 -1.58
N SER A 243 -25.80 -13.84 -0.28
CA SER A 243 -24.69 -13.13 0.35
C SER A 243 -23.39 -13.94 0.25
N MET A 244 -22.33 -13.27 -0.17
CA MET A 244 -20.99 -13.85 -0.24
C MET A 244 -20.17 -13.61 1.02
N ALA A 245 -20.62 -12.75 1.93
CA ALA A 245 -19.92 -12.52 3.20
C ALA A 245 -19.78 -13.83 3.97
N GLY A 246 -18.55 -14.15 4.32
CA GLY A 246 -18.22 -15.34 5.12
C GLY A 246 -18.67 -15.20 6.58
N THR A 247 -18.72 -16.31 7.28
CA THR A 247 -18.94 -16.32 8.73
C THR A 247 -17.62 -16.37 9.51
N ASN A 248 -16.54 -16.76 8.85
CA ASN A 248 -15.22 -16.98 9.45
C ASN A 248 -14.18 -16.02 8.87
N ASP A 249 -13.17 -15.74 9.66
CA ASP A 249 -12.01 -14.98 9.25
C ASP A 249 -11.01 -15.93 8.58
N LEU A 250 -10.31 -15.43 7.54
CA LEU A 250 -9.12 -16.09 6.99
C LEU A 250 -7.92 -15.59 7.80
N VAL A 251 -7.31 -16.48 8.56
CA VAL A 251 -6.12 -16.16 9.36
C VAL A 251 -4.91 -16.82 8.73
N ILE A 252 -3.92 -16.03 8.34
CA ILE A 252 -2.67 -16.50 7.76
C ILE A 252 -1.56 -16.18 8.74
N THR A 253 -0.83 -17.18 9.19
CA THR A 253 0.21 -17.03 10.21
C THR A 253 1.55 -17.50 9.68
N SER A 254 2.59 -16.73 9.96
CA SER A 254 3.97 -17.07 9.65
C SER A 254 4.69 -17.55 10.91
N PRO A 255 5.70 -18.41 10.79
CA PRO A 255 6.55 -18.79 11.93
C PRO A 255 7.32 -17.63 12.55
N GLY A 256 7.48 -16.52 11.81
CA GLY A 256 8.10 -15.28 12.30
C GLY A 256 7.17 -14.36 13.07
N GLY A 257 5.95 -14.83 13.44
CA GLY A 257 5.00 -14.05 14.24
C GLY A 257 4.10 -13.11 13.44
N LEU A 258 4.30 -12.96 12.12
CA LEU A 258 3.38 -12.14 11.32
C LEU A 258 2.06 -12.87 11.12
N THR A 259 0.98 -12.24 11.54
CA THR A 259 -0.39 -12.72 11.35
C THR A 259 -1.18 -11.72 10.53
N VAL A 260 -1.80 -12.20 9.44
CA VAL A 260 -2.71 -11.41 8.61
C VAL A 260 -4.09 -12.05 8.68
N THR A 261 -5.09 -11.26 9.04
CA THR A 261 -6.47 -11.71 9.20
C THR A 261 -7.38 -10.95 8.26
N LEU A 262 -7.99 -11.64 7.30
CA LEU A 262 -9.06 -11.10 6.46
C LEU A 262 -10.40 -11.42 7.13
N LYS A 263 -11.18 -10.37 7.45
CA LYS A 263 -12.45 -10.52 8.17
C LYS A 263 -13.55 -11.09 7.26
N LYS A 264 -14.39 -11.95 7.83
CA LYS A 264 -15.56 -12.52 7.14
C LYS A 264 -15.26 -13.00 5.71
N ALA A 265 -14.09 -13.63 5.54
CA ALA A 265 -13.54 -13.97 4.24
C ALA A 265 -14.37 -15.03 3.51
N THR A 266 -14.40 -14.91 2.20
CA THR A 266 -15.09 -15.86 1.32
C THR A 266 -14.18 -16.25 0.16
N VAL A 267 -14.21 -17.51 -0.21
CA VAL A 267 -13.57 -17.99 -1.44
C VAL A 267 -14.38 -17.51 -2.64
N VAL A 268 -13.78 -16.77 -3.55
CA VAL A 268 -14.43 -16.20 -4.73
C VAL A 268 -14.01 -16.88 -6.03
N THR A 269 -12.81 -17.44 -6.06
CA THR A 269 -12.28 -18.18 -7.21
C THR A 269 -11.59 -19.44 -6.72
N GLY A 270 -11.72 -20.52 -7.50
CA GLY A 270 -11.06 -21.77 -7.22
C GLY A 270 -11.24 -22.75 -8.38
N PRO A 271 -10.37 -22.73 -9.40
CA PRO A 271 -10.43 -23.70 -10.49
C PRO A 271 -10.05 -25.08 -9.97
N LEU A 272 -10.81 -26.07 -10.41
CA LEU A 272 -10.53 -27.48 -10.16
C LEU A 272 -9.75 -28.05 -11.35
N GLN A 273 -8.69 -28.78 -11.07
CA GLN A 273 -7.90 -29.49 -12.05
C GLN A 273 -7.95 -30.99 -11.75
N TRP A 274 -8.55 -31.76 -12.66
CA TRP A 274 -8.51 -33.22 -12.64
C TRP A 274 -7.33 -33.70 -13.46
N GLY A 275 -6.32 -34.22 -12.77
CA GLY A 275 -5.27 -34.98 -13.41
C GLY A 275 -5.70 -36.47 -13.56
N THR A 276 -4.85 -37.27 -14.17
CA THR A 276 -5.12 -38.71 -14.38
C THR A 276 -5.26 -39.52 -13.08
N SER A 277 -4.83 -38.97 -11.96
CA SER A 277 -4.83 -39.68 -10.66
C SER A 277 -5.23 -38.84 -9.44
N THR A 278 -5.31 -37.50 -9.56
CA THR A 278 -5.58 -36.63 -8.41
C THR A 278 -6.36 -35.38 -8.81
N LEU A 279 -7.32 -35.01 -7.97
CA LEU A 279 -7.93 -33.67 -8.00
C LEU A 279 -6.96 -32.68 -7.33
N ARG A 280 -6.70 -31.55 -7.97
CA ARG A 280 -5.93 -30.45 -7.42
C ARG A 280 -6.76 -29.17 -7.45
N ALA A 281 -6.66 -28.37 -6.39
CA ALA A 281 -7.12 -26.99 -6.45
C ALA A 281 -6.09 -26.20 -7.26
N GLY A 282 -6.58 -25.35 -8.15
CA GLY A 282 -5.76 -24.28 -8.72
C GLY A 282 -5.61 -23.12 -7.72
N GLU A 283 -5.33 -21.92 -8.21
CA GLU A 283 -5.25 -20.73 -7.37
C GLU A 283 -6.61 -20.44 -6.72
N LEU A 284 -6.64 -20.42 -5.39
CA LEU A 284 -7.79 -19.97 -4.61
C LEU A 284 -7.70 -18.47 -4.37
N GLY A 285 -8.78 -17.75 -4.69
CA GLY A 285 -8.94 -16.34 -4.38
C GLY A 285 -9.92 -16.15 -3.23
N PHE A 286 -9.58 -15.26 -2.32
CA PHE A 286 -10.36 -14.90 -1.14
C PHE A 286 -10.64 -13.41 -1.16
N THR A 287 -11.82 -13.00 -0.70
CA THR A 287 -12.19 -11.60 -0.50
C THR A 287 -12.65 -11.40 0.93
N ALA A 288 -12.15 -10.33 1.56
CA ALA A 288 -12.59 -9.91 2.88
C ALA A 288 -13.90 -9.12 2.81
N HIS A 289 -14.68 -9.20 3.87
CA HIS A 289 -15.89 -8.40 4.08
C HIS A 289 -15.82 -7.72 5.45
N ILE A 290 -16.49 -6.57 5.58
CA ILE A 290 -16.54 -5.85 6.85
C ILE A 290 -17.20 -6.72 7.93
N ASP A 291 -16.51 -6.92 9.03
CA ASP A 291 -17.12 -7.45 10.23
C ASP A 291 -17.89 -6.34 10.94
N THR A 292 -19.21 -6.42 10.88
CA THR A 292 -20.11 -5.40 11.45
C THR A 292 -19.99 -5.25 12.96
N THR A 293 -19.38 -6.21 13.66
CA THR A 293 -19.17 -6.16 15.09
C THR A 293 -17.95 -5.33 15.46
N SER A 294 -16.85 -5.54 14.76
CA SER A 294 -15.59 -4.83 15.02
C SER A 294 -15.37 -3.61 14.10
N GLY A 295 -16.14 -3.49 13.02
CA GLY A 295 -15.93 -2.50 11.96
C GLY A 295 -14.71 -2.79 11.09
N LYS A 296 -13.94 -3.85 11.38
CA LYS A 296 -12.71 -4.18 10.66
C LYS A 296 -12.98 -4.94 9.36
N LEU A 297 -12.15 -4.67 8.35
CA LEU A 297 -12.09 -5.41 7.10
C LEU A 297 -10.93 -6.41 7.11
N PHE A 298 -9.80 -5.99 7.65
CA PHE A 298 -8.65 -6.84 7.86
C PHE A 298 -7.84 -6.38 9.07
N ASP A 299 -6.93 -7.23 9.52
CA ASP A 299 -5.95 -6.90 10.55
C ASP A 299 -4.60 -7.49 10.18
N ILE A 300 -3.55 -6.82 10.59
CA ILE A 300 -2.18 -7.27 10.42
C ILE A 300 -1.41 -6.95 11.69
N ALA A 301 -0.74 -7.93 12.24
CA ALA A 301 0.00 -7.80 13.49
C ALA A 301 1.26 -8.65 13.45
N LEU A 302 2.29 -8.19 14.13
CA LEU A 302 3.49 -8.94 14.43
C LEU A 302 3.44 -9.30 15.92
N GLU A 303 3.52 -10.59 16.23
CA GLU A 303 3.69 -11.06 17.60
C GLU A 303 5.16 -10.84 18.02
N ASP A 304 5.35 -10.27 19.19
CA ASP A 304 6.66 -9.99 19.79
C ASP A 304 7.42 -11.26 20.23
#